data_3af4e38f29356120c62920e15d0a82c7
#
_entry.id   3af4e38f29356120c62920e15d0a82c7
#
_cell.length_a   1.000
_cell.length_b   1.000
_cell.length_c   1.000
_cell.angle_alpha   90.00
_cell.angle_beta   90.00
_cell.angle_gamma   90.00
#
_symmetry.space_group_name_H-M   'P 1'
#
loop_
_entity.id
_entity.type
_entity.pdbx_description
1 polymer ?
#
loop_
_entity_poly.entity_id
_entity_poly.type
_entity_poly.pdbx_seq_one_letter_code
_entity_poly.pdbx_strand_id
1 'polypeptide(L)'
;GVGRLLISSNEIAKEQVDKIEHYMRNGSNLYSTANTNCSSDDGSSTFGDWRTKYVQIADDEENGYFINIDCEPAYQYIKANHPDINVDKIYLDAFQQVTTAGGPRYPDVNEQINDRIERGALVMNYVGHGGEVGVAEERVITVPQIKDWKNIDRLSLIVSATCEFTKYDDPDRVSAGEWASLNPYGGAIALMTTT
;
A
#
# COMPACT_ATOMS: atom_id res chain seq x y z
N GLY A 1 9.78 9.72 -16.61
CA GLY A 1 10.35 9.00 -15.48
C GLY A 1 10.88 7.65 -15.91
N VAL A 2 11.73 7.06 -15.10
CA VAL A 2 12.25 5.68 -15.29
C VAL A 2 11.80 4.89 -14.06
N GLY A 3 11.14 3.74 -14.28
CA GLY A 3 10.80 2.79 -13.24
C GLY A 3 11.65 1.53 -13.33
N ARG A 4 11.72 0.78 -12.24
CA ARG A 4 12.38 -0.52 -12.16
C ARG A 4 11.34 -1.60 -11.89
N LEU A 5 11.39 -2.71 -12.61
CA LEU A 5 10.71 -3.94 -12.27
C LEU A 5 11.67 -4.85 -11.51
N LEU A 6 11.24 -5.34 -10.35
CA LEU A 6 12.04 -6.17 -9.44
C LEU A 6 11.95 -7.64 -9.88
N ILE A 7 12.62 -7.96 -10.99
CA ILE A 7 12.52 -9.26 -11.67
C ILE A 7 13.82 -10.04 -11.48
N SER A 8 13.71 -11.23 -10.89
CA SER A 8 14.83 -12.17 -10.72
C SER A 8 14.68 -13.47 -11.52
N SER A 9 13.50 -13.73 -12.11
CA SER A 9 13.25 -14.90 -12.97
C SER A 9 12.22 -14.62 -14.06
N ASN A 10 12.13 -15.52 -15.04
CA ASN A 10 11.12 -15.44 -16.11
C ASN A 10 9.69 -15.58 -15.59
N GLU A 11 9.50 -16.37 -14.54
CA GLU A 11 8.22 -16.58 -13.88
C GLU A 11 7.74 -15.28 -13.24
N ILE A 12 8.61 -14.63 -12.46
CA ILE A 12 8.31 -13.33 -11.84
C ILE A 12 8.08 -12.26 -12.92
N ALA A 13 8.85 -12.27 -14.01
CA ALA A 13 8.61 -11.36 -15.14
C ALA A 13 7.21 -11.51 -15.70
N LYS A 14 6.77 -12.76 -15.90
CA LYS A 14 5.41 -13.04 -16.39
C LYS A 14 4.35 -12.57 -15.41
N GLU A 15 4.49 -12.88 -14.13
CA GLU A 15 3.55 -12.46 -13.09
C GLU A 15 3.41 -10.93 -13.03
N GLN A 16 4.52 -10.19 -13.14
CA GLN A 16 4.49 -8.73 -13.14
C GLN A 16 3.80 -8.16 -14.39
N VAL A 17 4.04 -8.75 -15.55
CA VAL A 17 3.36 -8.33 -16.79
C VAL A 17 1.87 -8.64 -16.71
N ASP A 18 1.50 -9.84 -16.29
CA ASP A 18 0.10 -10.26 -16.12
C ASP A 18 -0.65 -9.33 -15.13
N LYS A 19 0.01 -8.94 -14.04
CA LYS A 19 -0.51 -7.99 -13.04
C LYS A 19 -0.77 -6.60 -13.64
N ILE A 20 0.16 -6.08 -14.44
CA ILE A 20 0.02 -4.80 -15.14
C ILE A 20 -1.11 -4.88 -16.17
N GLU A 21 -1.15 -5.95 -16.97
CA GLU A 21 -2.23 -6.15 -17.95
C GLU A 21 -3.59 -6.25 -17.28
N HIS A 22 -3.69 -6.98 -16.17
CA HIS A 22 -4.93 -7.09 -15.38
C HIS A 22 -5.40 -5.72 -14.88
N TYR A 23 -4.50 -4.92 -14.32
CA TYR A 23 -4.80 -3.56 -13.83
C TYR A 23 -5.33 -2.63 -14.94
N MET A 24 -4.85 -2.79 -16.16
CA MET A 24 -5.19 -1.95 -17.30
C MET A 24 -6.44 -2.39 -18.05
N ARG A 25 -6.91 -3.62 -17.84
CA ARG A 25 -8.06 -4.18 -18.57
C ARG A 25 -9.37 -3.95 -17.82
N ASN A 26 -10.39 -3.53 -18.56
CA ASN A 26 -11.75 -3.49 -18.06
C ASN A 26 -12.43 -4.84 -18.37
N GLY A 27 -12.78 -5.62 -17.31
CA GLY A 27 -13.58 -6.84 -17.45
C GLY A 27 -12.83 -8.07 -17.95
N SER A 28 -11.51 -8.18 -17.75
CA SER A 28 -10.77 -9.41 -18.08
C SER A 28 -10.37 -10.19 -16.84
N ASN A 29 -10.71 -11.48 -16.83
CA ASN A 29 -10.32 -12.43 -15.78
C ASN A 29 -8.97 -13.07 -16.12
N LEU A 30 -7.86 -12.34 -16.03
CA LEU A 30 -6.53 -12.95 -16.13
C LEU A 30 -6.20 -13.78 -14.90
N TYR A 31 -6.74 -13.37 -13.74
CA TYR A 31 -6.62 -14.11 -12.49
C TYR A 31 -7.97 -14.75 -12.14
N SER A 32 -7.96 -15.97 -11.66
CA SER A 32 -9.16 -16.61 -11.12
C SER A 32 -9.60 -15.83 -9.88
N THR A 33 -10.83 -15.34 -9.89
CA THR A 33 -11.47 -14.65 -8.77
C THR A 33 -11.57 -15.49 -7.49
N ALA A 34 -11.29 -16.80 -7.59
CA ALA A 34 -11.35 -17.73 -6.45
C ALA A 34 -10.39 -17.36 -5.30
N ASN A 35 -9.39 -16.52 -5.55
CA ASN A 35 -8.40 -16.10 -4.55
C ASN A 35 -8.51 -14.62 -4.17
N THR A 36 -9.49 -13.90 -4.68
CA THR A 36 -9.72 -12.49 -4.34
C THR A 36 -10.98 -12.36 -3.50
N ASN A 37 -11.00 -11.41 -2.56
CA ASN A 37 -12.20 -11.06 -1.80
C ASN A 37 -13.19 -10.23 -2.64
N CYS A 38 -12.94 -10.07 -3.92
CA CYS A 38 -13.78 -9.34 -4.85
C CYS A 38 -14.85 -10.28 -5.41
N SER A 39 -16.01 -10.29 -4.80
CA SER A 39 -17.21 -10.97 -5.32
C SER A 39 -17.96 -10.05 -6.27
N SER A 40 -17.54 -9.95 -7.51
CA SER A 40 -18.39 -9.42 -8.56
C SER A 40 -18.85 -10.57 -9.45
N ASP A 41 -20.12 -10.81 -9.49
CA ASP A 41 -20.78 -11.87 -10.28
C ASP A 41 -20.67 -11.64 -11.80
N ASP A 42 -20.04 -10.55 -12.23
CA ASP A 42 -20.04 -10.05 -13.61
C ASP A 42 -18.66 -9.91 -14.25
N GLY A 43 -17.66 -10.57 -13.69
CA GLY A 43 -16.28 -10.44 -14.17
C GLY A 43 -15.63 -9.15 -13.62
N SER A 44 -14.73 -9.32 -12.70
CA SER A 44 -14.06 -8.25 -11.98
C SER A 44 -13.49 -7.20 -12.93
N SER A 45 -13.99 -5.98 -12.81
CA SER A 45 -13.40 -4.80 -13.43
C SER A 45 -12.39 -4.21 -12.46
N THR A 46 -11.19 -3.92 -12.93
CA THR A 46 -10.22 -3.12 -12.19
C THR A 46 -10.57 -1.64 -12.16
N PHE A 47 -11.68 -1.22 -12.80
CA PHE A 47 -12.20 0.13 -12.79
C PHE A 47 -13.36 0.25 -11.80
N GLY A 48 -13.31 1.26 -10.92
CA GLY A 48 -14.33 1.48 -9.91
C GLY A 48 -14.06 2.70 -9.05
N ASP A 49 -14.97 3.00 -8.14
CA ASP A 49 -14.93 4.18 -7.26
C ASP A 49 -13.68 4.22 -6.36
N TRP A 50 -13.04 3.10 -6.13
CA TRP A 50 -11.79 3.03 -5.40
C TRP A 50 -10.67 3.87 -6.04
N ARG A 51 -10.74 4.13 -7.36
CA ARG A 51 -9.78 5.00 -8.07
C ARG A 51 -9.98 6.50 -7.79
N THR A 52 -10.97 6.87 -7.01
CA THR A 52 -11.13 8.24 -6.47
C THR A 52 -10.71 8.36 -5.02
N LYS A 53 -10.14 7.32 -4.42
CA LYS A 53 -9.72 7.31 -3.01
C LYS A 53 -8.23 7.51 -2.87
N TYR A 54 -7.88 8.36 -1.93
CA TYR A 54 -6.51 8.59 -1.49
C TYR A 54 -6.46 8.31 0.01
N VAL A 55 -5.65 7.36 0.44
CA VAL A 55 -5.46 7.04 1.84
C VAL A 55 -4.15 7.64 2.31
N GLN A 56 -4.22 8.44 3.37
CA GLN A 56 -3.09 9.13 3.96
C GLN A 56 -2.82 8.58 5.35
N ILE A 57 -1.63 8.02 5.54
CA ILE A 57 -1.20 7.37 6.77
C ILE A 57 -0.01 8.17 7.32
N ALA A 58 -0.08 8.57 8.58
CA ALA A 58 0.98 9.30 9.24
C ALA A 58 1.36 8.65 10.56
N ASP A 59 2.67 8.54 10.77
CA ASP A 59 3.28 8.13 12.03
C ASP A 59 2.99 9.18 13.13
N ASP A 60 2.96 8.77 14.39
CA ASP A 60 2.69 9.62 15.56
C ASP A 60 3.95 10.22 16.19
N GLU A 61 5.11 9.83 15.70
CA GLU A 61 6.38 10.34 16.21
C GLU A 61 6.69 11.79 15.79
N GLU A 62 7.85 12.31 16.22
CA GLU A 62 8.35 13.66 15.92
C GLU A 62 7.37 14.79 16.33
N ASN A 63 6.64 14.60 17.45
CA ASN A 63 5.69 15.59 17.98
C ASN A 63 4.64 16.05 16.94
N GLY A 64 4.16 15.13 16.11
CA GLY A 64 3.17 15.40 15.09
C GLY A 64 3.72 16.10 13.83
N TYR A 65 5.03 16.08 13.61
CA TYR A 65 5.65 16.65 12.42
C TYR A 65 5.07 16.04 11.15
N PHE A 66 5.05 14.71 11.05
CA PHE A 66 4.54 13.99 9.88
C PHE A 66 3.09 14.33 9.56
N ILE A 67 2.28 14.58 10.58
CA ILE A 67 0.88 14.97 10.41
C ILE A 67 0.80 16.42 9.94
N ASN A 68 1.39 17.35 10.72
CA ASN A 68 1.13 18.79 10.56
C ASN A 68 1.91 19.43 9.41
N ILE A 69 3.12 18.93 9.11
CA ILE A 69 4.02 19.54 8.12
C ILE A 69 3.90 18.81 6.77
N ASP A 70 3.75 17.50 6.78
CA ASP A 70 3.72 16.72 5.53
C ASP A 70 2.29 16.36 5.10
N CYS A 71 1.50 15.76 5.98
CA CYS A 71 0.21 15.19 5.61
C CYS A 71 -0.91 16.22 5.49
N GLU A 72 -1.07 17.13 6.44
CA GLU A 72 -2.16 18.13 6.39
C GLU A 72 -2.02 19.11 5.22
N PRO A 73 -0.84 19.65 4.88
CA PRO A 73 -0.69 20.47 3.68
C PRO A 73 -1.04 19.71 2.38
N ALA A 74 -0.63 18.44 2.26
CA ALA A 74 -0.99 17.60 1.12
C ALA A 74 -2.52 17.41 1.02
N TYR A 75 -3.17 17.12 2.14
CA TYR A 75 -4.64 17.04 2.21
C TYR A 75 -5.32 18.34 1.78
N GLN A 76 -4.88 19.49 2.30
CA GLN A 76 -5.46 20.79 1.93
C GLN A 76 -5.27 21.08 0.44
N TYR A 77 -4.13 20.71 -0.14
CA TYR A 77 -3.89 20.85 -1.57
C TYR A 77 -4.84 19.99 -2.40
N ILE A 78 -4.99 18.69 -2.04
CA ILE A 78 -5.90 17.77 -2.72
C ILE A 78 -7.34 18.31 -2.63
N LYS A 79 -7.79 18.67 -1.45
CA LYS A 79 -9.14 19.20 -1.21
C LYS A 79 -9.45 20.44 -2.05
N ALA A 80 -8.46 21.34 -2.21
CA ALA A 80 -8.64 22.57 -2.95
C ALA A 80 -8.60 22.39 -4.48
N ASN A 81 -7.78 21.46 -4.98
CA ASN A 81 -7.49 21.34 -6.41
C ASN A 81 -8.10 20.10 -7.07
N HIS A 82 -8.46 19.07 -6.28
CA HIS A 82 -8.98 17.78 -6.73
C HIS A 82 -10.18 17.36 -5.88
N PRO A 83 -11.31 18.10 -5.92
CA PRO A 83 -12.48 17.86 -5.04
C PRO A 83 -13.19 16.53 -5.32
N ASP A 84 -12.90 15.89 -6.44
CA ASP A 84 -13.36 14.55 -6.83
C ASP A 84 -12.59 13.42 -6.13
N ILE A 85 -11.46 13.72 -5.50
CA ILE A 85 -10.67 12.75 -4.72
C ILE A 85 -11.15 12.74 -3.27
N ASN A 86 -11.53 11.56 -2.79
CA ASN A 86 -11.88 11.33 -1.40
C ASN A 86 -10.62 10.95 -0.61
N VAL A 87 -10.30 11.73 0.42
CA VAL A 87 -9.14 11.50 1.28
C VAL A 87 -9.56 10.83 2.58
N ASP A 88 -9.10 9.63 2.82
CA ASP A 88 -9.17 8.92 4.11
C ASP A 88 -7.88 9.15 4.89
N LYS A 89 -7.98 9.52 6.16
CA LYS A 89 -6.83 9.77 7.04
C LYS A 89 -6.72 8.67 8.10
N ILE A 90 -5.55 8.08 8.19
CA ILE A 90 -5.18 7.11 9.23
C ILE A 90 -3.94 7.66 9.92
N TYR A 91 -4.13 8.55 10.90
CA TYR A 91 -3.06 9.14 11.70
C TYR A 91 -2.94 8.36 13.00
N LEU A 92 -1.76 7.83 13.27
CA LEU A 92 -1.55 6.89 14.37
C LEU A 92 -1.94 7.47 15.72
N ASP A 93 -1.70 8.77 15.94
CA ASP A 93 -2.04 9.48 17.18
C ASP A 93 -3.55 9.58 17.48
N ALA A 94 -4.40 9.31 16.48
CA ALA A 94 -5.85 9.26 16.65
C ALA A 94 -6.37 7.90 17.18
N PHE A 95 -5.48 6.91 17.32
CA PHE A 95 -5.82 5.54 17.72
C PHE A 95 -5.23 5.18 19.07
N GLN A 96 -5.80 4.16 19.70
CA GLN A 96 -5.29 3.68 20.98
C GLN A 96 -4.07 2.77 20.78
N GLN A 97 -2.93 3.21 21.28
CA GLN A 97 -1.74 2.39 21.35
C GLN A 97 -1.86 1.35 22.48
N VAL A 98 -1.47 0.12 22.21
CA VAL A 98 -1.42 -0.96 23.19
C VAL A 98 0.02 -1.44 23.39
N THR A 99 0.39 -1.68 24.64
CA THR A 99 1.71 -2.22 24.98
C THR A 99 1.69 -3.74 24.91
N THR A 100 2.63 -4.32 24.17
CA THR A 100 2.81 -5.78 24.08
C THR A 100 4.22 -6.18 24.50
N ALA A 101 4.46 -7.48 24.67
CA ALA A 101 5.81 -8.00 24.95
C ALA A 101 6.81 -7.70 23.80
N GLY A 102 6.31 -7.44 22.61
CA GLY A 102 7.11 -7.08 21.42
C GLY A 102 7.16 -5.57 21.14
N GLY A 103 6.82 -4.73 22.11
CA GLY A 103 6.77 -3.25 21.99
C GLY A 103 5.35 -2.73 21.79
N PRO A 104 5.22 -1.40 21.58
CA PRO A 104 3.95 -0.76 21.31
C PRO A 104 3.34 -1.22 19.97
N ARG A 105 2.00 -1.15 19.86
CA ARG A 105 1.25 -1.55 18.67
C ARG A 105 -0.02 -0.74 18.53
N TYR A 106 -0.51 -0.61 17.29
CA TYR A 106 -1.80 -0.03 16.93
C TYR A 106 -2.67 -1.05 16.19
N PRO A 107 -3.35 -1.99 16.87
CA PRO A 107 -4.15 -3.02 16.21
C PRO A 107 -5.23 -2.46 15.28
N ASP A 108 -5.92 -1.40 15.71
CA ASP A 108 -6.98 -0.76 14.93
C ASP A 108 -6.42 -0.09 13.66
N VAL A 109 -5.20 0.44 13.70
CA VAL A 109 -4.51 0.98 12.52
C VAL A 109 -4.17 -0.13 11.53
N ASN A 110 -3.63 -1.26 12.03
CA ASN A 110 -3.35 -2.43 11.18
C ASN A 110 -4.63 -2.91 10.47
N GLU A 111 -5.74 -3.04 11.21
CA GLU A 111 -7.03 -3.45 10.64
C GLU A 111 -7.51 -2.44 9.58
N GLN A 112 -7.48 -1.15 9.88
CA GLN A 112 -7.91 -0.13 8.92
C GLN A 112 -7.04 -0.08 7.67
N ILE A 113 -5.73 -0.21 7.78
CA ILE A 113 -4.84 -0.26 6.61
C ILE A 113 -5.18 -1.47 5.74
N ASN A 114 -5.32 -2.66 6.34
CA ASN A 114 -5.69 -3.87 5.61
C ASN A 114 -7.07 -3.71 4.93
N ASP A 115 -8.06 -3.18 5.63
CA ASP A 115 -9.39 -2.90 5.06
C ASP A 115 -9.32 -1.95 3.85
N ARG A 116 -8.50 -0.89 3.93
CA ARG A 116 -8.33 0.04 2.81
C ARG A 116 -7.60 -0.57 1.63
N ILE A 117 -6.60 -1.39 1.86
CA ILE A 117 -5.92 -2.16 0.81
C ILE A 117 -6.91 -3.09 0.10
N GLU A 118 -7.69 -3.87 0.84
CA GLU A 118 -8.64 -4.83 0.28
C GLU A 118 -9.81 -4.14 -0.46
N ARG A 119 -10.30 -3.01 0.04
CA ARG A 119 -11.33 -2.20 -0.65
C ARG A 119 -10.78 -1.39 -1.80
N GLY A 120 -9.48 -1.18 -1.84
CA GLY A 120 -8.77 -0.43 -2.85
C GLY A 120 -8.75 1.08 -2.62
N ALA A 121 -7.65 1.68 -3.01
CA ALA A 121 -7.45 3.12 -3.13
C ALA A 121 -6.54 3.39 -4.34
N LEU A 122 -6.71 4.54 -4.99
CA LEU A 122 -5.81 4.93 -6.08
C LEU A 122 -4.39 5.11 -5.55
N VAL A 123 -4.27 5.77 -4.40
CA VAL A 123 -3.00 6.05 -3.73
C VAL A 123 -3.10 5.69 -2.25
N MET A 124 -2.09 4.98 -1.77
CA MET A 124 -1.80 4.77 -0.35
C MET A 124 -0.50 5.51 -0.05
N ASN A 125 -0.58 6.59 0.74
CA ASN A 125 0.57 7.41 1.10
C ASN A 125 0.91 7.22 2.57
N TYR A 126 2.13 6.81 2.87
CA TYR A 126 2.67 6.72 4.23
C TYR A 126 3.81 7.73 4.42
N VAL A 127 3.77 8.44 5.53
CA VAL A 127 4.84 9.36 5.96
C VAL A 127 5.21 9.04 7.41
N GLY A 128 6.47 8.73 7.66
CA GLY A 128 6.93 8.35 8.99
C GLY A 128 8.18 7.48 8.97
N HIS A 129 8.48 6.87 10.10
CA HIS A 129 9.60 5.96 10.23
C HIS A 129 9.32 4.59 9.61
N GLY A 130 10.38 3.87 9.27
CA GLY A 130 10.28 2.52 8.74
C GLY A 130 11.61 1.95 8.33
N GLY A 131 11.55 0.83 7.63
CA GLY A 131 12.73 0.09 7.16
C GLY A 131 12.34 -1.10 6.29
N GLU A 132 13.29 -1.98 6.06
CA GLU A 132 13.17 -3.14 5.19
C GLU A 132 12.03 -4.10 5.54
N VAL A 133 11.63 -4.18 6.80
CA VAL A 133 10.64 -5.16 7.29
C VAL A 133 9.23 -4.61 7.46
N GLY A 134 9.06 -3.30 7.28
CA GLY A 134 7.78 -2.62 7.43
C GLY A 134 7.91 -1.17 7.84
N VAL A 135 6.80 -0.57 8.27
CA VAL A 135 6.71 0.85 8.64
C VAL A 135 6.20 1.02 10.07
N ALA A 136 6.60 2.12 10.70
CA ALA A 136 6.44 2.50 12.10
C ALA A 136 7.10 1.51 13.09
N GLU A 137 7.52 1.98 14.26
CA GLU A 137 7.99 1.10 15.36
C GLU A 137 6.90 0.13 15.80
N GLU A 138 5.64 0.56 15.73
CA GLU A 138 4.43 -0.18 16.06
C GLU A 138 4.06 -1.26 15.04
N ARG A 139 4.80 -1.31 13.91
CA ARG A 139 4.63 -2.31 12.85
C ARG A 139 3.24 -2.28 12.23
N VAL A 140 2.81 -1.11 11.79
CA VAL A 140 1.48 -0.90 11.19
C VAL A 140 1.34 -1.47 9.78
N ILE A 141 2.45 -1.61 9.05
CA ILE A 141 2.55 -2.42 7.83
C ILE A 141 3.77 -3.33 7.98
N THR A 142 3.60 -4.62 7.74
CA THR A 142 4.66 -5.63 7.88
C THR A 142 4.69 -6.57 6.69
N VAL A 143 5.82 -7.25 6.48
CA VAL A 143 5.96 -8.26 5.41
C VAL A 143 4.89 -9.36 5.47
N PRO A 144 4.53 -9.94 6.64
CA PRO A 144 3.43 -10.90 6.70
C PRO A 144 2.09 -10.35 6.19
N GLN A 145 1.70 -9.14 6.63
CA GLN A 145 0.47 -8.49 6.16
C GLN A 145 0.48 -8.30 4.63
N ILE A 146 1.59 -7.79 4.08
CA ILE A 146 1.74 -7.56 2.64
C ILE A 146 1.58 -8.85 1.84
N LYS A 147 2.12 -9.97 2.33
CA LYS A 147 1.98 -11.28 1.68
C LYS A 147 0.55 -11.81 1.71
N ASP A 148 -0.23 -11.42 2.71
CA ASP A 148 -1.62 -11.85 2.87
C ASP A 148 -2.62 -10.99 2.06
N TRP A 149 -2.22 -9.84 1.51
CA TRP A 149 -3.10 -9.00 0.71
C TRP A 149 -3.60 -9.68 -0.56
N LYS A 150 -4.90 -9.54 -0.85
CA LYS A 150 -5.62 -10.19 -1.96
C LYS A 150 -6.32 -9.18 -2.89
N ASN A 151 -5.83 -7.96 -2.94
CA ASN A 151 -6.43 -6.84 -3.64
C ASN A 151 -6.04 -6.74 -5.13
N ILE A 152 -5.85 -7.87 -5.83
CA ILE A 152 -5.38 -7.88 -7.23
C ILE A 152 -6.25 -7.04 -8.19
N ASP A 153 -7.55 -6.97 -7.94
CA ASP A 153 -8.49 -6.17 -8.75
C ASP A 153 -8.48 -4.67 -8.38
N ARG A 154 -7.78 -4.27 -7.31
CA ARG A 154 -7.81 -2.92 -6.74
C ARG A 154 -6.44 -2.46 -6.26
N LEU A 155 -5.43 -2.64 -7.11
CA LEU A 155 -4.04 -2.34 -6.78
C LEU A 155 -3.82 -0.83 -6.65
N SER A 156 -3.18 -0.42 -5.56
CA SER A 156 -2.85 0.98 -5.29
C SER A 156 -1.45 1.35 -5.80
N LEU A 157 -1.25 2.63 -6.10
CA LEU A 157 0.06 3.23 -6.04
C LEU A 157 0.42 3.42 -4.56
N ILE A 158 1.48 2.80 -4.08
CA ILE A 158 1.99 3.05 -2.73
C ILE A 158 3.11 4.08 -2.80
N VAL A 159 2.92 5.17 -2.07
CA VAL A 159 3.94 6.20 -1.83
C VAL A 159 4.40 6.05 -0.39
N SER A 160 5.69 5.91 -0.16
CA SER A 160 6.23 5.72 1.18
C SER A 160 7.43 6.64 1.40
N ALA A 161 7.22 7.70 2.15
CA ALA A 161 8.26 8.61 2.61
C ALA A 161 8.81 8.09 3.96
N THR A 162 9.67 7.08 3.87
CA THR A 162 10.34 6.43 5.01
C THR A 162 11.69 5.87 4.57
N CYS A 163 12.49 5.34 5.50
CA CYS A 163 13.79 4.76 5.18
C CYS A 163 13.66 3.34 4.64
N GLU A 164 14.49 2.96 3.66
CA GLU A 164 14.79 1.59 3.22
C GLU A 164 13.58 0.66 2.95
N PHE A 165 12.40 1.20 2.70
CA PHE A 165 11.19 0.38 2.52
C PHE A 165 11.29 -0.57 1.32
N THR A 166 11.98 -0.12 0.25
CA THR A 166 12.26 -0.96 -0.93
C THR A 166 13.76 -1.08 -1.16
N LYS A 167 14.46 -1.67 -0.23
CA LYS A 167 15.90 -1.91 -0.32
C LYS A 167 16.18 -3.13 -1.19
N TYR A 168 16.02 -2.95 -2.49
CA TYR A 168 16.16 -4.01 -3.50
C TYR A 168 17.62 -4.40 -3.80
N ASP A 169 18.58 -3.71 -3.23
CA ASP A 169 20.04 -3.97 -3.38
C ASP A 169 20.60 -4.86 -2.27
N ASP A 170 19.78 -5.32 -1.31
CA ASP A 170 20.17 -6.33 -0.34
C ASP A 170 19.96 -7.74 -0.93
N PRO A 171 21.04 -8.51 -1.22
CA PRO A 171 20.91 -9.84 -1.79
C PRO A 171 20.40 -10.90 -0.79
N ASP A 172 20.45 -10.61 0.50
CA ASP A 172 20.12 -11.57 1.57
C ASP A 172 18.66 -11.47 2.02
N ARG A 173 17.94 -10.40 1.61
CA ARG A 173 16.59 -10.13 2.08
C ARG A 173 15.71 -9.50 1.01
N VAL A 174 14.45 -9.92 0.96
CA VAL A 174 13.42 -9.25 0.19
C VAL A 174 12.67 -8.29 1.12
N SER A 175 12.75 -7.00 0.85
CA SER A 175 12.17 -5.94 1.66
C SER A 175 10.64 -5.87 1.55
N ALA A 176 10.01 -5.13 2.46
CA ALA A 176 8.54 -4.97 2.49
C ALA A 176 7.99 -4.35 1.19
N GLY A 177 8.66 -3.32 0.66
CA GLY A 177 8.26 -2.71 -0.62
C GLY A 177 8.43 -3.65 -1.80
N GLU A 178 9.49 -4.47 -1.83
CA GLU A 178 9.61 -5.51 -2.85
C GLU A 178 8.45 -6.50 -2.77
N TRP A 179 8.10 -6.99 -1.56
CA TRP A 179 6.94 -7.87 -1.39
C TRP A 179 5.63 -7.21 -1.83
N ALA A 180 5.44 -5.91 -1.59
CA ALA A 180 4.26 -5.19 -2.07
C ALA A 180 4.18 -5.17 -3.60
N SER A 181 5.31 -5.10 -4.29
CA SER A 181 5.36 -5.21 -5.75
C SER A 181 5.18 -6.65 -6.22
N LEU A 182 5.87 -7.61 -5.59
CA LEU A 182 6.00 -8.99 -6.04
C LEU A 182 4.81 -9.90 -5.67
N ASN A 183 3.94 -9.48 -4.74
CA ASN A 183 2.76 -10.27 -4.37
C ASN A 183 1.88 -10.53 -5.60
N PRO A 184 1.73 -11.80 -6.04
CA PRO A 184 0.98 -12.11 -7.26
C PRO A 184 -0.54 -11.99 -7.11
N TYR A 185 -1.05 -11.92 -5.88
CA TYR A 185 -2.48 -11.87 -5.57
C TYR A 185 -2.95 -10.49 -5.09
N GLY A 186 -2.03 -9.53 -4.95
CA GLY A 186 -2.34 -8.22 -4.41
C GLY A 186 -1.14 -7.29 -4.33
N GLY A 187 -1.13 -6.43 -3.31
CA GLY A 187 -0.07 -5.46 -3.07
C GLY A 187 -0.26 -4.17 -3.85
N ALA A 188 0.78 -3.72 -4.53
CA ALA A 188 0.81 -2.46 -5.27
C ALA A 188 0.98 -2.67 -6.77
N ILE A 189 0.39 -1.76 -7.57
CA ILE A 189 0.68 -1.67 -9.01
C ILE A 189 2.01 -0.95 -9.27
N ALA A 190 2.35 0.00 -8.42
CA ALA A 190 3.59 0.74 -8.47
C ALA A 190 3.96 1.26 -7.08
N LEU A 191 5.24 1.58 -6.89
CA LEU A 191 5.76 2.17 -5.66
C LEU A 191 6.57 3.43 -5.99
N MET A 192 6.41 4.45 -5.14
CA MET A 192 7.31 5.59 -5.03
C MET A 192 7.88 5.57 -3.61
N THR A 193 9.13 5.17 -3.46
CA THR A 193 9.70 4.82 -2.16
C THR A 193 11.21 5.01 -2.15
N THR A 194 11.79 4.91 -0.98
CA THR A 194 13.25 4.96 -0.76
C THR A 194 13.87 3.56 -0.80
N THR A 195 15.13 3.52 -1.12
CA THR A 195 16.00 2.33 -1.09
C THR A 195 17.03 2.44 0.02
#